data_db4a21b90a58be429ec9ba5c1e909cc6
#
_entry.id   db4a21b90a58be429ec9ba5c1e909cc6
#
_cell.length_a   1.000
_cell.length_b   1.000
_cell.length_c   1.000
_cell.angle_alpha   90.00
_cell.angle_beta   90.00
_cell.angle_gamma   90.00
#
_symmetry.space_group_name_H-M   'P 1'
#
loop_
_entity.id
_entity.type
_entity.pdbx_description
1 polymer ?
#
loop_
_entity_poly.entity_id
_entity_poly.type
_entity_poly.pdbx_seq_one_letter_code
_entity_poly.pdbx_strand_id
1 'polypeptide(L)'
;MEEGQEWCKYAYDKFETNQEKTKLHIVRRMSMQERLYIVETQSNLLATSGGDHTHRVDLIEMTCTCRKWEAYKIPCSHVIAVCAKYNHDVTEFMDRFYCVYERYHSYEPIIQPLKDRLEWPDMEERRTAMPNPRLIREKGQPKSTKIHNEMDEQDQKLPTSLRIENGPKSRCGLCHQGGHNCRICPT
;
A
#
# COMPACT_ATOMS: atom_id res chain seq x y z
N MET A 1 -25.94 -24.46 12.91
CA MET A 1 -25.97 -22.99 12.73
C MET A 1 -24.66 -22.66 12.07
N GLU A 2 -24.71 -22.36 10.76
CA GLU A 2 -23.56 -21.86 10.04
C GLU A 2 -23.29 -20.46 10.59
N GLU A 3 -22.26 -20.34 11.41
CA GLU A 3 -21.77 -19.07 11.91
C GLU A 3 -21.32 -18.28 10.70
N GLY A 4 -22.05 -17.21 10.37
CA GLY A 4 -21.74 -16.37 9.25
C GLY A 4 -20.30 -15.89 9.36
N GLN A 5 -19.48 -16.20 8.36
CA GLN A 5 -18.12 -15.71 8.25
C GLN A 5 -18.20 -14.18 8.12
N GLU A 6 -18.03 -13.50 9.24
CA GLU A 6 -18.01 -12.04 9.27
C GLU A 6 -16.61 -11.57 8.93
N TRP A 7 -16.49 -10.87 7.81
CA TRP A 7 -15.23 -10.32 7.34
C TRP A 7 -14.90 -9.00 8.05
N CYS A 8 -13.63 -8.73 8.27
CA CYS A 8 -13.24 -7.45 8.86
C CYS A 8 -13.63 -6.27 7.95
N LYS A 9 -13.86 -5.11 8.56
CA LYS A 9 -14.33 -3.90 7.85
C LYS A 9 -13.43 -3.54 6.66
N TYR A 10 -12.11 -3.63 6.81
CA TYR A 10 -11.16 -3.35 5.72
C TYR A 10 -11.42 -4.22 4.47
N ALA A 11 -11.63 -5.53 4.68
CA ALA A 11 -11.92 -6.44 3.57
C ALA A 11 -13.25 -6.10 2.89
N TYR A 12 -14.24 -5.73 3.69
CA TYR A 12 -15.55 -5.32 3.20
C TYR A 12 -15.48 -4.05 2.35
N ASP A 13 -14.85 -2.98 2.86
CA ASP A 13 -14.70 -1.71 2.16
C ASP A 13 -13.92 -1.90 0.84
N LYS A 14 -12.89 -2.76 0.88
CA LYS A 14 -12.09 -3.07 -0.31
C LYS A 14 -12.86 -3.87 -1.34
N PHE A 15 -13.65 -4.83 -0.88
CA PHE A 15 -14.52 -5.63 -1.72
C PHE A 15 -15.58 -4.77 -2.41
N GLU A 16 -16.27 -3.91 -1.68
CA GLU A 16 -17.27 -2.98 -2.19
C GLU A 16 -16.68 -2.05 -3.26
N THR A 17 -15.52 -1.45 -2.97
CA THR A 17 -14.78 -0.64 -3.95
C THR A 17 -14.44 -1.42 -5.24
N ASN A 18 -14.09 -2.69 -5.11
CA ASN A 18 -13.79 -3.52 -6.27
C ASN A 18 -15.08 -3.92 -7.02
N GLN A 19 -16.17 -4.14 -6.30
CA GLN A 19 -17.48 -4.48 -6.87
C GLN A 19 -18.02 -3.36 -7.75
N GLU A 20 -17.88 -2.10 -7.33
CA GLU A 20 -18.31 -0.96 -8.15
C GLU A 20 -17.60 -0.93 -9.51
N LYS A 21 -16.32 -1.30 -9.55
CA LYS A 21 -15.52 -1.35 -10.78
C LYS A 21 -15.94 -2.46 -11.75
N THR A 22 -16.67 -3.47 -11.28
CA THR A 22 -17.09 -4.58 -12.15
C THR A 22 -18.03 -4.17 -13.26
N LYS A 23 -18.76 -3.06 -13.09
CA LYS A 23 -19.71 -2.52 -14.06
C LYS A 23 -19.08 -2.22 -15.43
N LEU A 24 -17.76 -2.03 -15.47
CA LEU A 24 -16.98 -1.72 -16.67
C LEU A 24 -16.31 -2.94 -17.29
N HIS A 25 -16.59 -4.14 -16.77
CA HIS A 25 -15.89 -5.35 -17.18
C HIS A 25 -16.75 -6.24 -18.08
N ILE A 26 -16.20 -6.64 -19.21
CA ILE A 26 -16.77 -7.65 -20.09
C ILE A 26 -15.99 -8.95 -19.88
N VAL A 27 -16.69 -10.00 -19.46
CA VAL A 27 -16.05 -11.29 -19.14
C VAL A 27 -16.32 -12.28 -20.26
N ARG A 28 -15.29 -13.00 -20.71
CA ARG A 28 -15.36 -14.12 -21.65
C ARG A 28 -14.70 -15.36 -21.05
N ARG A 29 -15.31 -16.52 -21.20
CA ARG A 29 -14.73 -17.79 -20.77
C ARG A 29 -13.78 -18.31 -21.84
N MET A 30 -12.56 -18.72 -21.47
CA MET A 30 -11.62 -19.37 -22.35
C MET A 30 -11.71 -20.89 -22.26
N SER A 31 -11.74 -21.46 -21.06
CA SER A 31 -11.82 -22.89 -20.83
C SER A 31 -12.83 -23.20 -19.73
N MET A 32 -13.65 -24.23 -19.94
CA MET A 32 -14.58 -24.72 -18.92
C MET A 32 -13.89 -25.58 -17.86
N GLN A 33 -12.94 -26.39 -18.30
CA GLN A 33 -12.25 -27.34 -17.43
C GLN A 33 -11.26 -26.65 -16.51
N GLU A 34 -10.56 -25.64 -17.02
CA GLU A 34 -9.51 -24.92 -16.30
C GLU A 34 -10.02 -23.70 -15.53
N ARG A 35 -11.32 -23.39 -15.55
CA ARG A 35 -11.91 -22.18 -14.96
C ARG A 35 -11.12 -20.91 -15.29
N LEU A 36 -10.74 -20.81 -16.57
CA LEU A 36 -9.93 -19.73 -17.11
C LEU A 36 -10.79 -18.71 -17.85
N TYR A 37 -10.62 -17.44 -17.53
CA TYR A 37 -11.43 -16.36 -18.06
C TYR A 37 -10.59 -15.19 -18.55
N ILE A 38 -11.11 -14.47 -19.53
CA ILE A 38 -10.59 -13.18 -19.96
C ILE A 38 -11.59 -12.11 -19.55
N VAL A 39 -11.08 -11.04 -18.98
CA VAL A 39 -11.84 -9.86 -18.57
C VAL A 39 -11.29 -8.64 -19.29
N GLU A 40 -12.12 -8.06 -20.15
CA GLU A 40 -11.84 -6.81 -20.85
C GLU A 40 -12.39 -5.66 -20.02
N THR A 41 -11.55 -4.70 -19.65
CA THR A 41 -11.97 -3.48 -18.94
C THR A 41 -12.17 -2.40 -19.98
N GLN A 42 -13.38 -1.88 -20.08
CA GLN A 42 -13.67 -0.71 -20.92
C GLN A 42 -13.16 0.55 -20.20
N SER A 43 -12.38 1.36 -20.92
CA SER A 43 -12.03 2.68 -20.46
C SER A 43 -13.27 3.58 -20.51
N ASN A 44 -13.53 4.34 -19.42
CA ASN A 44 -14.52 5.39 -19.49
C ASN A 44 -14.08 6.40 -20.56
N LEU A 45 -14.99 6.76 -21.47
CA LEU A 45 -14.79 7.76 -22.54
C LEU A 45 -14.27 9.11 -22.05
N LEU A 46 -14.28 9.37 -20.74
CA LEU A 46 -13.80 10.60 -20.09
C LEU A 46 -12.39 10.47 -19.49
N ALA A 47 -11.80 9.27 -19.46
CA ALA A 47 -10.44 9.08 -18.93
C ALA A 47 -9.42 9.22 -20.06
N THR A 48 -8.69 10.32 -20.06
CA THR A 48 -7.69 10.70 -21.07
C THR A 48 -6.44 9.81 -21.12
N SER A 49 -6.37 8.76 -20.30
CA SER A 49 -5.19 7.87 -20.22
C SER A 49 -5.55 6.46 -19.75
N GLY A 50 -6.10 5.65 -20.62
CA GLY A 50 -6.32 4.24 -20.31
C GLY A 50 -6.95 3.54 -21.49
N GLY A 51 -6.15 2.90 -22.32
CA GLY A 51 -6.65 1.98 -23.34
C GLY A 51 -7.37 0.79 -22.71
N ASP A 52 -8.14 0.06 -23.49
CA ASP A 52 -8.80 -1.18 -23.07
C ASP A 52 -7.74 -2.17 -22.59
N HIS A 53 -7.87 -2.61 -21.35
CA HIS A 53 -6.97 -3.58 -20.76
C HIS A 53 -7.64 -4.94 -20.67
N THR A 54 -6.92 -5.95 -21.11
CA THR A 54 -7.36 -7.34 -21.02
C THR A 54 -6.63 -8.04 -19.89
N HIS A 55 -7.39 -8.67 -18.98
CA HIS A 55 -6.87 -9.41 -17.85
C HIS A 55 -7.28 -10.88 -17.93
N ARG A 56 -6.34 -11.77 -17.62
CA ARG A 56 -6.60 -13.19 -17.47
C ARG A 56 -6.84 -13.50 -16.00
N VAL A 57 -7.92 -14.22 -15.73
CA VAL A 57 -8.32 -14.69 -14.40
C VAL A 57 -8.33 -16.21 -14.41
N ASP A 58 -7.62 -16.80 -13.48
CA ASP A 58 -7.61 -18.24 -13.20
C ASP A 58 -8.17 -18.46 -11.80
N LEU A 59 -9.34 -19.11 -11.72
CA LEU A 59 -9.98 -19.36 -10.43
C LEU A 59 -9.41 -20.58 -9.71
N ILE A 60 -8.74 -21.50 -10.40
CA ILE A 60 -8.12 -22.67 -9.77
C ILE A 60 -6.83 -22.25 -9.09
N GLU A 61 -5.97 -21.55 -9.82
CA GLU A 61 -4.68 -21.06 -9.30
C GLU A 61 -4.83 -19.79 -8.44
N MET A 62 -6.05 -19.25 -8.30
CA MET A 62 -6.36 -18.02 -7.59
C MET A 62 -5.48 -16.84 -8.04
N THR A 63 -5.28 -16.69 -9.34
CA THR A 63 -4.43 -15.66 -9.92
C THR A 63 -5.17 -14.75 -10.89
N CYS A 64 -4.71 -13.50 -10.95
CA CYS A 64 -5.16 -12.52 -11.93
C CYS A 64 -3.99 -11.70 -12.44
N THR A 65 -3.90 -11.49 -13.76
CA THR A 65 -2.79 -10.69 -14.34
C THR A 65 -2.68 -9.27 -13.81
N CYS A 66 -3.73 -8.74 -13.16
CA CYS A 66 -3.63 -7.46 -12.45
C CYS A 66 -2.85 -7.53 -11.11
N ARG A 67 -2.51 -8.73 -10.64
CA ARG A 67 -1.77 -9.05 -9.39
C ARG A 67 -2.39 -8.52 -8.08
N LYS A 68 -3.50 -7.80 -8.13
CA LYS A 68 -4.14 -7.23 -6.93
C LYS A 68 -4.72 -8.33 -6.03
N TRP A 69 -5.25 -9.38 -6.61
CA TRP A 69 -5.78 -10.52 -5.86
C TRP A 69 -4.69 -11.27 -5.10
N GLU A 70 -3.57 -11.55 -5.76
CA GLU A 70 -2.41 -12.20 -5.13
C GLU A 70 -1.81 -11.35 -4.01
N ALA A 71 -1.71 -10.02 -4.23
CA ALA A 71 -1.11 -9.09 -3.29
C ALA A 71 -1.98 -8.84 -2.05
N TYR A 72 -3.28 -8.68 -2.22
CA TYR A 72 -4.18 -8.33 -1.12
C TYR A 72 -4.97 -9.54 -0.57
N LYS A 73 -4.95 -10.69 -1.24
CA LYS A 73 -5.76 -11.86 -0.88
C LYS A 73 -7.27 -11.57 -0.79
N ILE A 74 -7.70 -10.50 -1.45
CA ILE A 74 -9.09 -10.09 -1.62
C ILE A 74 -9.39 -10.09 -3.11
N PRO A 75 -10.51 -10.68 -3.56
CA PRO A 75 -10.89 -10.70 -4.97
C PRO A 75 -10.83 -9.30 -5.60
N CYS A 76 -10.10 -9.19 -6.70
CA CYS A 76 -10.06 -7.94 -7.46
C CYS A 76 -11.35 -7.79 -8.30
N SER A 77 -11.59 -6.62 -8.87
CA SER A 77 -12.78 -6.36 -9.69
C SER A 77 -12.96 -7.35 -10.86
N HIS A 78 -11.86 -7.85 -11.43
CA HIS A 78 -11.92 -8.83 -12.51
C HIS A 78 -12.43 -10.18 -12.03
N VAL A 79 -11.99 -10.65 -10.87
CA VAL A 79 -12.46 -11.89 -10.24
C VAL A 79 -13.93 -11.77 -9.87
N ILE A 80 -14.32 -10.66 -9.23
CA ILE A 80 -15.72 -10.41 -8.86
C ILE A 80 -16.63 -10.41 -10.10
N ALA A 81 -16.19 -9.79 -11.20
CA ALA A 81 -16.94 -9.80 -12.46
C ALA A 81 -17.12 -11.20 -13.03
N VAL A 82 -16.11 -12.06 -12.92
CA VAL A 82 -16.19 -13.47 -13.33
C VAL A 82 -17.19 -14.22 -12.44
N CYS A 83 -17.08 -14.08 -11.13
CA CYS A 83 -17.98 -14.72 -10.16
C CYS A 83 -19.45 -14.31 -10.39
N ALA A 84 -19.70 -13.02 -10.58
CA ALA A 84 -21.03 -12.49 -10.84
C ALA A 84 -21.62 -13.05 -12.14
N LYS A 85 -20.81 -13.14 -13.21
CA LYS A 85 -21.30 -13.64 -14.50
C LYS A 85 -21.58 -15.14 -14.53
N TYR A 86 -20.79 -15.94 -13.82
CA TYR A 86 -20.89 -17.40 -13.85
C TYR A 86 -21.47 -17.99 -12.55
N ASN A 87 -22.01 -17.14 -11.70
CA ASN A 87 -22.68 -17.52 -10.45
C ASN A 87 -21.79 -18.36 -9.53
N HIS A 88 -20.53 -17.94 -9.38
CA HIS A 88 -19.63 -18.48 -8.37
C HIS A 88 -19.74 -17.68 -7.08
N ASP A 89 -19.61 -18.35 -5.95
CA ASP A 89 -19.55 -17.66 -4.67
C ASP A 89 -18.20 -16.94 -4.54
N VAL A 90 -18.24 -15.62 -4.47
CA VAL A 90 -17.04 -14.79 -4.38
C VAL A 90 -16.36 -14.90 -3.02
N THR A 91 -17.09 -15.32 -1.99
CA THR A 91 -16.56 -15.46 -0.62
C THR A 91 -15.56 -16.63 -0.52
N GLU A 92 -15.69 -17.64 -1.37
CA GLU A 92 -14.72 -18.73 -1.46
C GLU A 92 -13.31 -18.27 -1.86
N PHE A 93 -13.22 -17.12 -2.53
CA PHE A 93 -11.98 -16.55 -3.05
C PHE A 93 -11.37 -15.47 -2.15
N MET A 94 -11.99 -15.22 -0.99
CA MET A 94 -11.42 -14.36 0.05
C MET A 94 -10.55 -15.19 0.99
N ASP A 95 -9.39 -14.65 1.35
CA ASP A 95 -8.50 -15.32 2.29
C ASP A 95 -9.08 -15.29 3.71
N ARG A 96 -9.07 -16.43 4.39
CA ARG A 96 -9.54 -16.61 5.77
C ARG A 96 -8.86 -15.65 6.76
N PHE A 97 -7.69 -15.15 6.41
CA PHE A 97 -6.97 -14.14 7.19
C PHE A 97 -7.82 -12.90 7.52
N TYR A 98 -8.79 -12.56 6.68
CA TYR A 98 -9.70 -11.44 6.90
C TYR A 98 -10.95 -11.80 7.70
N CYS A 99 -11.15 -13.06 8.04
CA CYS A 99 -12.26 -13.50 8.87
C CYS A 99 -12.07 -13.01 10.31
N VAL A 100 -13.11 -12.42 10.90
CA VAL A 100 -13.09 -11.91 12.27
C VAL A 100 -12.82 -13.05 13.27
N TYR A 101 -13.37 -14.21 13.02
CA TYR A 101 -13.15 -15.40 13.84
C TYR A 101 -11.67 -15.80 13.91
N GLU A 102 -11.00 -15.92 12.77
CA GLU A 102 -9.57 -16.26 12.71
C GLU A 102 -8.71 -15.19 13.39
N ARG A 103 -9.08 -13.95 13.21
CA ARG A 103 -8.43 -12.82 13.88
C ARG A 103 -8.60 -12.89 15.40
N TYR A 104 -9.80 -13.21 15.89
CA TYR A 104 -10.05 -13.35 17.32
C TYR A 104 -9.18 -14.46 17.91
N HIS A 105 -9.15 -15.64 17.28
CA HIS A 105 -8.36 -16.78 17.75
C HIS A 105 -6.85 -16.53 17.67
N SER A 106 -6.37 -15.63 16.82
CA SER A 106 -4.94 -15.26 16.80
C SER A 106 -4.49 -14.53 18.07
N TYR A 107 -5.42 -13.93 18.83
CA TYR A 107 -5.15 -13.26 20.11
C TYR A 107 -5.47 -14.14 21.33
N GLU A 108 -6.05 -15.32 21.13
CA GLU A 108 -6.39 -16.25 22.23
C GLU A 108 -5.16 -16.78 22.96
N PRO A 109 -4.03 -17.11 22.28
CA PRO A 109 -2.82 -17.49 22.98
C PRO A 109 -2.32 -16.38 23.90
N ILE A 110 -2.06 -16.71 25.15
CA ILE A 110 -1.52 -15.78 26.13
C ILE A 110 -0.13 -15.33 25.66
N ILE A 111 -0.01 -14.08 25.28
CA ILE A 111 1.28 -13.47 24.95
C ILE A 111 1.97 -13.16 26.28
N GLN A 112 2.98 -13.96 26.62
CA GLN A 112 3.78 -13.69 27.81
C GLN A 112 4.63 -12.42 27.57
N PRO A 113 4.68 -11.51 28.54
CA PRO A 113 5.56 -10.36 28.46
C PRO A 113 7.02 -10.81 28.33
N LEU A 114 7.80 -10.03 27.61
CA LEU A 114 9.24 -10.30 27.53
C LEU A 114 9.83 -10.27 28.95
N LYS A 115 10.74 -11.20 29.22
CA LYS A 115 11.48 -11.22 30.48
C LYS A 115 12.33 -9.95 30.61
N ASP A 116 12.66 -9.58 31.85
CA ASP A 116 13.58 -8.48 32.12
C ASP A 116 14.91 -8.73 31.37
N ARG A 117 15.52 -7.64 30.95
CA ARG A 117 16.81 -7.67 30.22
C ARG A 117 17.89 -8.43 30.99
N LEU A 118 17.83 -8.42 32.31
CA LEU A 118 18.76 -9.16 33.16
C LEU A 118 18.57 -10.68 33.11
N GLU A 119 17.39 -11.14 32.68
CA GLU A 119 17.09 -12.58 32.51
C GLU A 119 17.36 -13.08 31.08
N TRP A 120 17.81 -12.21 30.20
CA TRP A 120 18.13 -12.62 28.85
C TRP A 120 19.44 -13.40 28.86
N PRO A 121 19.52 -14.54 28.14
CA PRO A 121 20.76 -15.30 28.05
C PRO A 121 21.88 -14.44 27.47
N ASP A 122 23.06 -14.55 28.06
CA ASP A 122 24.25 -13.84 27.58
C ASP A 122 24.50 -14.15 26.11
N MET A 123 24.74 -13.09 25.37
CA MET A 123 24.78 -13.10 23.91
C MET A 123 26.18 -13.40 23.37
N GLU A 124 27.02 -14.12 24.11
CA GLU A 124 28.41 -14.41 23.71
C GLU A 124 28.52 -15.17 22.38
N GLU A 125 27.47 -15.90 21.97
CA GLU A 125 27.49 -16.66 20.72
C GLU A 125 26.71 -16.03 19.57
N ARG A 126 26.13 -14.85 19.75
CA ARG A 126 25.53 -14.18 18.59
C ARG A 126 26.62 -13.70 17.66
N ARG A 127 26.78 -14.39 16.57
CA ARG A 127 27.37 -13.79 15.37
C ARG A 127 26.61 -12.49 15.10
N THR A 128 27.14 -11.39 15.57
CA THR A 128 26.63 -10.07 15.18
C THR A 128 26.68 -10.04 13.67
N ALA A 129 25.50 -10.12 13.03
CA ALA A 129 25.41 -9.93 11.59
C ALA A 129 25.89 -8.49 11.32
N MET A 130 27.20 -8.34 11.13
CA MET A 130 27.75 -7.05 10.74
C MET A 130 27.19 -6.74 9.35
N PRO A 131 26.47 -5.63 9.20
CA PRO A 131 26.00 -5.22 7.89
C PRO A 131 27.22 -5.10 6.97
N ASN A 132 27.11 -5.57 5.73
CA ASN A 132 28.17 -5.48 4.74
C ASN A 132 28.70 -4.03 4.69
N PRO A 133 30.02 -3.79 4.95
CA PRO A 133 30.57 -2.43 4.98
C PRO A 133 30.30 -1.63 3.71
N ARG A 134 30.13 -2.30 2.56
CA ARG A 134 29.78 -1.66 1.27
C ARG A 134 28.34 -1.16 1.20
N LEU A 135 27.46 -1.64 2.09
CA LEU A 135 26.06 -1.25 2.18
C LEU A 135 25.82 -0.23 3.31
N ILE A 136 26.81 0.00 4.17
CA ILE A 136 26.75 1.03 5.20
C ILE A 136 26.90 2.38 4.49
N ARG A 137 25.82 3.16 4.48
CA ARG A 137 25.91 4.54 4.00
C ARG A 137 26.87 5.31 4.90
N GLU A 138 27.82 6.03 4.29
CA GLU A 138 28.64 6.98 5.03
C GLU A 138 27.76 7.96 5.80
N LYS A 139 28.19 8.37 6.99
CA LYS A 139 27.48 9.32 7.84
C LYS A 139 27.28 10.62 7.08
N GLY A 140 26.16 10.78 6.46
CA GLY A 140 25.71 11.99 5.80
C GLY A 140 24.24 12.22 6.14
N GLN A 141 23.80 13.45 6.06
CA GLN A 141 22.38 13.76 6.24
C GLN A 141 21.59 12.91 5.23
N PRO A 142 20.66 12.03 5.67
CA PRO A 142 19.86 11.25 4.75
C PRO A 142 19.14 12.25 3.85
N LYS A 143 19.20 12.01 2.53
CA LYS A 143 18.35 12.77 1.61
C LYS A 143 16.92 12.61 2.11
N SER A 144 16.34 13.71 2.59
CA SER A 144 14.99 13.69 3.14
C SER A 144 13.98 13.53 1.99
N THR A 145 13.83 12.32 1.52
CA THR A 145 12.54 11.90 0.99
C THR A 145 11.66 11.71 2.22
N LYS A 146 11.16 12.81 2.77
CA LYS A 146 10.17 12.78 3.82
C LYS A 146 8.97 12.02 3.23
N ILE A 147 8.69 10.86 3.78
CA ILE A 147 7.44 10.16 3.47
C ILE A 147 6.37 11.03 4.11
N HIS A 148 5.63 11.76 3.27
CA HIS A 148 4.50 12.56 3.74
C HIS A 148 3.48 11.61 4.39
N ASN A 149 3.18 11.83 5.65
CA ASN A 149 2.11 11.17 6.36
C ASN A 149 0.86 12.07 6.36
N GLU A 150 -0.26 11.54 6.80
CA GLU A 150 -1.54 12.27 6.84
C GLU A 150 -1.50 13.55 7.68
N MET A 151 -0.54 13.68 8.60
CA MET A 151 -0.36 14.88 9.41
C MET A 151 0.38 16.02 8.68
N ASP A 152 1.10 15.70 7.61
CA ASP A 152 1.80 16.68 6.78
C ASP A 152 0.87 17.39 5.78
N GLU A 153 -0.35 16.87 5.56
CA GLU A 153 -1.33 17.45 4.61
C GLU A 153 -1.96 18.76 5.12
N GLN A 154 -1.90 19.05 6.41
CA GLN A 154 -2.50 20.26 6.96
C GLN A 154 -1.73 21.54 6.63
N ASP A 155 -0.45 21.46 6.30
CA ASP A 155 0.38 22.63 5.99
C ASP A 155 0.31 23.13 4.54
N GLN A 156 -0.34 22.38 3.64
CA GLN A 156 -0.37 22.74 2.21
C GLN A 156 -1.57 23.60 1.78
N LYS A 157 -2.48 23.97 2.67
CA LYS A 157 -3.71 24.70 2.31
C LYS A 157 -3.69 26.19 2.57
N LEU A 158 -2.53 26.82 2.79
CA LEU A 158 -2.48 28.29 2.74
C LEU A 158 -2.34 28.76 1.29
N PRO A 159 -3.28 29.54 0.77
CA PRO A 159 -3.17 30.09 -0.57
C PRO A 159 -1.95 31.00 -0.66
N THR A 160 -1.21 30.88 -1.75
CA THR A 160 0.05 31.56 -2.06
C THR A 160 -0.03 33.09 -1.96
N SER A 161 -1.22 33.67 -1.85
CA SER A 161 -1.49 35.10 -1.75
C SER A 161 -1.22 35.73 -0.36
N LEU A 162 -0.88 34.94 0.65
CA LEU A 162 -0.58 35.41 2.01
C LEU A 162 0.88 35.16 2.44
N ARG A 163 1.78 34.85 1.52
CA ARG A 163 3.20 34.87 1.85
C ARG A 163 3.62 36.33 2.02
N ILE A 164 3.72 36.73 3.28
CA ILE A 164 4.36 37.98 3.68
C ILE A 164 5.81 37.91 3.21
N GLU A 165 6.14 38.69 2.19
CA GLU A 165 7.50 38.78 1.58
C GLU A 165 8.57 39.40 2.50
N ASN A 166 8.33 39.49 3.79
CA ASN A 166 9.21 40.15 4.75
C ASN A 166 9.74 39.20 5.84
N GLY A 167 10.28 38.05 5.44
CA GLY A 167 11.25 37.36 6.29
C GLY A 167 12.56 38.17 6.33
N PRO A 168 13.29 38.26 7.49
CA PRO A 168 14.55 38.98 7.56
C PRO A 168 15.53 38.40 6.52
N LYS A 169 15.87 39.14 5.51
CA LYS A 169 16.84 38.72 4.49
C LYS A 169 18.16 38.45 5.19
N SER A 170 18.64 37.20 5.08
CA SER A 170 19.92 36.80 5.64
C SER A 170 21.03 37.78 5.16
N ARG A 171 21.70 38.38 6.11
CA ARG A 171 22.82 39.30 5.82
C ARG A 171 24.12 38.55 5.76
N CYS A 172 25.03 38.95 4.87
CA CYS A 172 26.37 38.39 4.80
C CYS A 172 27.10 38.52 6.14
N GLY A 173 27.69 37.44 6.66
CA GLY A 173 28.41 37.44 7.93
C GLY A 173 29.70 38.29 7.92
N LEU A 174 30.21 38.71 6.76
CA LEU A 174 31.43 39.53 6.60
C LEU A 174 31.11 41.02 6.41
N CYS A 175 30.27 41.37 5.44
CA CYS A 175 29.98 42.76 5.11
C CYS A 175 28.61 43.26 5.62
N HIS A 176 27.79 42.39 6.26
CA HIS A 176 26.45 42.64 6.79
C HIS A 176 25.40 43.11 5.76
N GLN A 177 25.71 43.07 4.46
CA GLN A 177 24.78 43.42 3.39
C GLN A 177 23.93 42.22 2.98
N GLY A 178 22.69 42.46 2.52
CA GLY A 178 21.76 41.44 2.06
C GLY A 178 22.04 41.03 0.60
N GLY A 179 21.64 39.82 0.22
CA GLY A 179 21.67 39.36 -1.17
C GLY A 179 22.83 38.42 -1.54
N HIS A 180 23.79 38.21 -0.65
CA HIS A 180 24.87 37.22 -0.78
C HIS A 180 25.25 36.62 0.55
N ASN A 181 25.98 35.50 0.55
CA ASN A 181 26.53 34.86 1.74
C ASN A 181 28.06 35.14 1.86
N CYS A 182 28.65 34.73 3.00
CA CYS A 182 30.09 34.96 3.24
C CYS A 182 31.02 34.26 2.23
N ARG A 183 30.59 33.27 1.44
CA ARG A 183 31.40 32.56 0.46
C ARG A 183 31.53 33.30 -0.87
N ILE A 184 30.62 34.21 -1.17
CA ILE A 184 30.57 35.01 -2.41
C ILE A 184 30.61 36.52 -2.11
N CYS A 185 31.20 36.88 -0.98
CA CYS A 185 31.37 38.27 -0.59
C CYS A 185 32.49 38.89 -1.42
N PRO A 186 32.26 40.06 -2.08
CA PRO A 186 33.24 40.71 -2.94
C PRO A 186 34.33 41.51 -2.17
N THR A 187 34.32 41.47 -0.82
CA THR A 187 35.35 42.11 0.04
C THR A 187 36.39 41.12 0.50
#